data_d79f02022656ca0003b20bd8e2e0027e
#
_entry.id   d79f02022656ca0003b20bd8e2e0027e
#
_cell.length_a   1.000
_cell.length_b   1.000
_cell.length_c   1.000
_cell.angle_alpha   90.00
_cell.angle_beta   90.00
_cell.angle_gamma   90.00
#
_symmetry.space_group_name_H-M   'P 1'
#
loop_
_entity.id
_entity.type
_entity.pdbx_description
1 polymer ?
#
loop_
_entity_poly.entity_id
_entity_poly.type
_entity_poly.pdbx_seq_one_letter_code
_entity_poly.pdbx_strand_id
1 'polypeptide(L)'
;KFVSMSVFLITLTLPLWAAFSGILFNFLPIETILISSDTNSEIGMPDDKSNLLAILITSCLFFLSVLIGFKWGKLLWLKCSMFFWVIWASIYTTLFTNMPDGIYKGLWQSLGYWIVQQGEGRGNQPFYYYFVLSSIYELAILILSLIAIIYYIKIKKIKPNDFTFFLIFWVITSWIIYTLASEKMPWLLFNLSVPMIFLSGKFLGDTLTSLSLKGTLKYQSIVLSGISLILIFNLWVTYRVNFINSDIPREMLIYTQTSPDLKSISDAINIYQNPSNKQQNILIDTTSGFVWPWVWYLRNNENILYQNLTSQPIAQSDLDVLIIHSTNISKVPSEITKKYHEPIIFPHRWWFPESTYRNLNFQMILEPQKIIKLFDYLIFTNGISSKIGSEDAYLFIKSDFPDLKMISENFK
;
A
#
# COMPACT_ATOMS: atom_id res chain seq x y z
N LYS A 1 15.53 17.48 -27.94
CA LYS A 1 14.18 17.22 -27.44
C LYS A 1 14.21 16.67 -26.00
N PHE A 2 15.06 15.67 -25.70
CA PHE A 2 15.17 15.11 -24.35
C PHE A 2 15.58 16.17 -23.32
N VAL A 3 16.67 16.88 -23.56
CA VAL A 3 17.13 18.01 -22.70
C VAL A 3 16.02 19.03 -22.49
N SER A 4 15.27 19.32 -23.54
CA SER A 4 14.15 20.26 -23.47
C SER A 4 13.02 19.75 -22.55
N MET A 5 12.68 18.46 -22.60
CA MET A 5 11.67 17.87 -21.72
C MET A 5 12.13 17.83 -20.27
N SER A 6 13.41 17.49 -20.03
CA SER A 6 13.96 17.45 -18.67
C SER A 6 13.98 18.84 -18.04
N VAL A 7 14.42 19.88 -18.77
CA VAL A 7 14.38 21.26 -18.28
C VAL A 7 12.95 21.69 -17.95
N PHE A 8 12.00 21.33 -18.81
CA PHE A 8 10.59 21.62 -18.58
C PHE A 8 10.07 20.96 -17.29
N LEU A 9 10.28 19.66 -17.11
CA LEU A 9 9.82 18.93 -15.93
C LEU A 9 10.50 19.41 -14.64
N ILE A 10 11.82 19.57 -14.66
CA ILE A 10 12.58 20.05 -13.50
C ILE A 10 12.11 21.44 -13.08
N THR A 11 12.00 22.38 -14.03
CA THR A 11 11.56 23.73 -13.69
C THR A 11 10.12 23.76 -13.19
N LEU A 12 9.23 22.92 -13.73
CA LEU A 12 7.84 22.85 -13.32
C LEU A 12 7.68 22.33 -11.89
N THR A 13 8.46 21.33 -11.52
CA THR A 13 8.37 20.65 -10.22
C THR A 13 9.33 21.19 -9.15
N LEU A 14 10.22 22.14 -9.50
CA LEU A 14 11.27 22.63 -8.61
C LEU A 14 10.77 23.09 -7.22
N PRO A 15 9.63 23.78 -7.07
CA PRO A 15 9.11 24.16 -5.77
C PRO A 15 8.74 22.97 -4.87
N LEU A 16 8.33 21.83 -5.46
CA LEU A 16 7.97 20.60 -4.72
C LEU A 16 9.20 19.90 -4.10
N TRP A 17 10.41 20.34 -4.44
CA TRP A 17 11.65 19.79 -3.91
C TRP A 17 12.17 20.55 -2.69
N ALA A 18 11.40 21.54 -2.22
CA ALA A 18 11.81 22.41 -1.11
C ALA A 18 12.21 21.66 0.15
N ALA A 19 11.46 20.60 0.51
CA ALA A 19 11.74 19.79 1.71
C ALA A 19 13.10 19.07 1.66
N PHE A 20 13.73 18.82 0.49
CA PHE A 20 15.09 18.28 0.44
C PHE A 20 16.12 19.20 1.10
N SER A 21 15.85 20.51 1.21
CA SER A 21 16.70 21.41 1.94
C SER A 21 16.88 21.01 3.40
N GLY A 22 15.87 20.37 4.02
CA GLY A 22 15.94 19.88 5.39
C GLY A 22 17.09 18.87 5.60
N ILE A 23 17.35 18.01 4.60
CA ILE A 23 18.51 17.11 4.66
C ILE A 23 19.83 17.89 4.65
N LEU A 24 19.93 18.94 3.83
CA LEU A 24 21.14 19.77 3.75
C LEU A 24 21.36 20.57 5.04
N PHE A 25 20.29 21.11 5.61
CA PHE A 25 20.37 21.89 6.85
C PHE A 25 20.74 21.06 8.06
N ASN A 26 20.41 19.76 8.09
CA ASN A 26 20.84 18.84 9.15
C ASN A 26 22.38 18.67 9.24
N PHE A 27 23.12 19.00 8.17
CA PHE A 27 24.59 19.02 8.18
C PHE A 27 25.19 20.35 8.61
N LEU A 28 24.37 21.38 8.76
CA LEU A 28 24.82 22.70 9.19
C LEU A 28 24.67 22.85 10.71
N PRO A 29 25.57 23.57 11.40
CA PRO A 29 25.48 23.81 12.84
C PRO A 29 24.42 24.89 13.17
N ILE A 30 23.22 24.72 12.67
CA ILE A 30 22.10 25.65 12.84
C ILE A 30 20.96 24.89 13.53
N GLU A 31 20.46 25.42 14.64
CA GLU A 31 19.33 24.85 15.36
C GLU A 31 18.00 25.11 14.61
N THR A 32 17.83 24.49 13.45
CA THR A 32 16.61 24.58 12.65
C THR A 32 16.09 23.18 12.34
N ILE A 33 14.82 22.93 12.63
CA ILE A 33 14.13 21.69 12.32
C ILE A 33 13.21 21.96 11.13
N LEU A 34 13.72 21.75 9.91
CA LEU A 34 12.95 21.91 8.70
C LEU A 34 12.05 20.70 8.39
N ILE A 35 12.34 19.54 8.97
CA ILE A 35 11.56 18.30 8.81
C ILE A 35 11.44 17.66 10.19
N SER A 36 10.26 17.75 10.81
CA SER A 36 10.00 17.16 12.11
C SER A 36 9.64 15.68 12.02
N SER A 37 10.20 14.89 12.91
CA SER A 37 9.81 13.50 13.15
C SER A 37 8.94 13.34 14.40
N ASP A 38 8.64 14.43 15.12
CA ASP A 38 7.86 14.40 16.34
C ASP A 38 6.38 14.14 16.03
N THR A 39 5.79 13.19 16.75
CA THR A 39 4.36 12.83 16.63
C THR A 39 3.43 13.91 17.21
N ASN A 40 3.94 14.82 18.04
CA ASN A 40 3.18 15.97 18.57
C ASN A 40 3.11 17.13 17.57
N SER A 41 3.99 17.16 16.60
CA SER A 41 3.96 18.04 15.44
C SER A 41 3.55 17.26 14.19
N GLU A 42 3.13 17.97 13.13
CA GLU A 42 2.82 17.29 11.87
C GLU A 42 4.10 16.71 11.26
N ILE A 43 4.17 15.39 11.14
CA ILE A 43 5.34 14.66 10.62
C ILE A 43 5.72 15.18 9.23
N GLY A 44 6.99 15.49 9.04
CA GLY A 44 7.54 15.98 7.78
C GLY A 44 7.38 17.48 7.57
N MET A 45 6.79 18.20 8.52
CA MET A 45 6.65 19.66 8.48
C MET A 45 7.77 20.35 9.27
N PRO A 46 8.09 21.62 8.97
CA PRO A 46 8.98 22.41 9.78
C PRO A 46 8.40 22.66 11.18
N ASP A 47 9.26 22.90 12.16
CA ASP A 47 8.83 23.43 13.45
C ASP A 47 8.42 24.91 13.34
N ASP A 48 7.73 25.44 14.36
CA ASP A 48 7.22 26.82 14.36
C ASP A 48 8.33 27.85 14.13
N LYS A 49 9.55 27.61 14.62
CA LYS A 49 10.69 28.52 14.47
C LYS A 49 11.26 28.52 13.05
N SER A 50 11.17 27.39 12.36
CA SER A 50 11.73 27.18 11.02
C SER A 50 10.72 27.44 9.89
N ASN A 51 9.44 27.71 10.20
CA ASN A 51 8.40 27.95 9.22
C ASN A 51 8.75 29.09 8.26
N LEU A 52 9.26 30.22 8.78
CA LEU A 52 9.66 31.34 7.94
C LEU A 52 10.76 30.97 6.94
N LEU A 53 11.74 30.18 7.39
CA LEU A 53 12.83 29.71 6.54
C LEU A 53 12.32 28.77 5.46
N ALA A 54 11.41 27.87 5.78
CA ALA A 54 10.78 26.95 4.83
C ALA A 54 9.99 27.71 3.75
N ILE A 55 9.24 28.75 4.13
CA ILE A 55 8.53 29.63 3.21
C ILE A 55 9.51 30.38 2.29
N LEU A 56 10.60 30.91 2.83
CA LEU A 56 11.63 31.59 2.05
C LEU A 56 12.29 30.65 1.05
N ILE A 57 12.66 29.44 1.44
CA ILE A 57 13.25 28.43 0.56
C ILE A 57 12.26 28.08 -0.57
N THR A 58 11.02 27.78 -0.24
CA THR A 58 9.99 27.44 -1.22
C THR A 58 9.76 28.58 -2.21
N SER A 59 9.66 29.82 -1.69
CA SER A 59 9.49 31.02 -2.52
C SER A 59 10.68 31.25 -3.46
N CYS A 60 11.90 31.03 -2.96
CA CYS A 60 13.12 31.12 -3.78
C CYS A 60 13.12 30.08 -4.92
N LEU A 61 12.77 28.83 -4.60
CA LEU A 61 12.68 27.76 -5.61
C LEU A 61 11.56 28.04 -6.62
N PHE A 62 10.44 28.61 -6.17
CA PHE A 62 9.37 29.02 -7.07
C PHE A 62 9.83 30.14 -8.01
N PHE A 63 10.51 31.15 -7.49
CA PHE A 63 11.08 32.25 -8.29
C PHE A 63 12.09 31.71 -9.30
N LEU A 64 13.02 30.85 -8.90
CA LEU A 64 13.98 30.19 -9.79
C LEU A 64 13.29 29.35 -10.88
N SER A 65 12.25 28.63 -10.52
CA SER A 65 11.41 27.87 -11.45
C SER A 65 10.85 28.75 -12.54
N VAL A 66 10.25 29.89 -12.15
CA VAL A 66 9.69 30.86 -13.11
C VAL A 66 10.77 31.48 -13.98
N LEU A 67 11.89 31.93 -13.39
CA LEU A 67 12.98 32.54 -14.13
C LEU A 67 13.55 31.61 -15.20
N ILE A 68 13.92 30.38 -14.80
CA ILE A 68 14.54 29.41 -15.71
C ILE A 68 13.52 28.94 -16.74
N GLY A 69 12.32 28.59 -16.29
CA GLY A 69 11.25 28.06 -17.14
C GLY A 69 10.79 29.09 -18.18
N PHE A 70 10.61 30.35 -17.78
CA PHE A 70 10.24 31.44 -18.70
C PHE A 70 11.37 31.77 -19.69
N LYS A 71 12.63 31.85 -19.23
CA LYS A 71 13.77 32.05 -20.09
C LYS A 71 13.89 30.94 -21.15
N TRP A 72 13.55 29.70 -20.79
CA TRP A 72 13.65 28.56 -21.68
C TRP A 72 12.45 28.43 -22.62
N GLY A 73 11.20 28.46 -22.10
CA GLY A 73 9.97 28.13 -22.84
C GLY A 73 9.01 29.30 -23.05
N LYS A 74 9.34 30.49 -22.53
CA LYS A 74 8.55 31.71 -22.64
C LYS A 74 7.05 31.45 -22.32
N LEU A 75 6.15 31.95 -23.18
CA LEU A 75 4.71 31.86 -23.01
C LEU A 75 4.19 30.42 -22.98
N LEU A 76 4.83 29.50 -23.71
CA LEU A 76 4.42 28.09 -23.70
C LEU A 76 4.65 27.47 -22.32
N TRP A 77 5.83 27.71 -21.73
CA TRP A 77 6.12 27.24 -20.37
C TRP A 77 5.14 27.83 -19.37
N LEU A 78 4.85 29.13 -19.47
CA LEU A 78 3.90 29.80 -18.56
C LEU A 78 2.48 29.17 -18.63
N LYS A 79 1.98 28.90 -19.82
CA LYS A 79 0.67 28.24 -20.01
C LYS A 79 0.64 26.85 -19.38
N CYS A 80 1.67 26.04 -19.64
CA CYS A 80 1.76 24.70 -19.06
C CYS A 80 1.94 24.73 -17.53
N SER A 81 2.72 25.66 -17.01
CA SER A 81 2.92 25.87 -15.58
C SER A 81 1.62 26.28 -14.89
N MET A 82 0.88 27.22 -15.46
CA MET A 82 -0.43 27.64 -14.93
C MET A 82 -1.41 26.46 -14.90
N PHE A 83 -1.50 25.67 -15.96
CA PHE A 83 -2.35 24.48 -16.01
C PHE A 83 -1.95 23.44 -14.94
N PHE A 84 -0.66 23.14 -14.82
CA PHE A 84 -0.13 22.24 -13.81
C PHE A 84 -0.48 22.70 -12.39
N TRP A 85 -0.18 23.96 -12.05
CA TRP A 85 -0.39 24.47 -10.70
C TRP A 85 -1.87 24.63 -10.33
N VAL A 86 -2.74 24.90 -11.30
CA VAL A 86 -4.20 24.91 -11.06
C VAL A 86 -4.71 23.51 -10.71
N ILE A 87 -4.30 22.49 -11.47
CA ILE A 87 -4.67 21.11 -11.16
C ILE A 87 -4.09 20.69 -9.81
N TRP A 88 -2.81 20.95 -9.59
CA TRP A 88 -2.13 20.62 -8.34
C TRP A 88 -2.82 21.29 -7.14
N ALA A 89 -3.08 22.58 -7.20
CA ALA A 89 -3.77 23.30 -6.15
C ALA A 89 -5.19 22.77 -5.92
N SER A 90 -5.95 22.48 -6.97
CA SER A 90 -7.30 21.92 -6.86
C SER A 90 -7.31 20.60 -6.08
N ILE A 91 -6.31 19.73 -6.31
CA ILE A 91 -6.21 18.43 -5.65
C ILE A 91 -5.80 18.62 -4.18
N TYR A 92 -4.71 19.35 -3.92
CA TYR A 92 -4.16 19.50 -2.57
C TYR A 92 -5.01 20.36 -1.64
N THR A 93 -5.79 21.29 -2.18
CA THR A 93 -6.68 22.16 -1.39
C THR A 93 -8.13 21.70 -1.36
N THR A 94 -8.41 20.47 -1.80
CA THR A 94 -9.79 19.94 -1.85
C THR A 94 -10.71 20.90 -2.60
N LEU A 95 -10.39 21.17 -3.88
CA LEU A 95 -11.11 22.13 -4.74
C LEU A 95 -11.20 23.54 -4.11
N PHE A 96 -10.08 24.02 -3.58
CA PHE A 96 -9.92 25.36 -2.98
C PHE A 96 -10.69 25.61 -1.67
N THR A 97 -11.21 24.56 -1.04
CA THR A 97 -11.91 24.68 0.26
C THR A 97 -10.94 24.78 1.44
N ASN A 98 -9.72 24.23 1.31
CA ASN A 98 -8.67 24.29 2.33
C ASN A 98 -7.39 24.93 1.76
N MET A 99 -7.45 26.19 1.38
CA MET A 99 -6.35 26.85 0.63
C MET A 99 -5.03 26.96 1.39
N PRO A 100 -4.94 27.53 2.61
CA PRO A 100 -3.63 27.75 3.24
C PRO A 100 -2.93 26.44 3.59
N ASP A 101 -3.63 25.55 4.28
CA ASP A 101 -3.11 24.31 4.79
C ASP A 101 -2.77 23.32 3.66
N GLY A 102 -3.69 23.17 2.69
CA GLY A 102 -3.47 22.28 1.54
C GLY A 102 -2.28 22.68 0.68
N ILE A 103 -2.07 23.99 0.44
CA ILE A 103 -0.88 24.46 -0.31
C ILE A 103 0.38 24.19 0.48
N TYR A 104 0.42 24.50 1.77
CA TYR A 104 1.61 24.34 2.58
C TYR A 104 2.00 22.86 2.73
N LYS A 105 1.04 22.00 3.05
CA LYS A 105 1.24 20.55 3.13
C LYS A 105 1.62 19.95 1.77
N GLY A 106 0.98 20.36 0.71
CA GLY A 106 1.30 19.90 -0.64
C GLY A 106 2.72 20.25 -1.10
N LEU A 107 3.20 21.46 -0.80
CA LEU A 107 4.53 21.92 -1.19
C LEU A 107 5.64 21.32 -0.32
N TRP A 108 5.39 21.07 0.95
CA TRP A 108 6.41 20.69 1.92
C TRP A 108 6.22 19.27 2.46
N GLN A 109 5.10 19.00 3.10
CA GLN A 109 4.87 17.73 3.80
C GLN A 109 4.88 16.53 2.87
N SER A 110 4.38 16.67 1.64
CA SER A 110 4.34 15.56 0.69
C SER A 110 5.70 14.90 0.46
N LEU A 111 6.79 15.68 0.45
CA LEU A 111 8.16 15.17 0.36
C LEU A 111 8.79 15.01 1.75
N GLY A 112 8.54 15.93 2.68
CA GLY A 112 9.04 15.89 4.04
C GLY A 112 8.65 14.63 4.78
N TYR A 113 7.41 14.18 4.63
CA TYR A 113 6.92 12.91 5.16
C TYR A 113 7.77 11.72 4.69
N TRP A 114 8.06 11.62 3.40
CA TRP A 114 8.87 10.53 2.85
C TRP A 114 10.31 10.56 3.34
N ILE A 115 10.86 11.74 3.60
CA ILE A 115 12.21 11.89 4.17
C ILE A 115 12.23 11.34 5.60
N VAL A 116 11.22 11.64 6.42
CA VAL A 116 11.10 11.08 7.79
C VAL A 116 10.90 9.58 7.73
N GLN A 117 10.01 9.08 6.86
CA GLN A 117 9.73 7.65 6.73
C GLN A 117 10.97 6.84 6.33
N GLN A 118 11.97 7.47 5.71
CA GLN A 118 13.24 6.81 5.42
C GLN A 118 13.96 6.35 6.71
N GLY A 119 13.79 7.05 7.82
CA GLY A 119 14.31 6.67 9.14
C GLY A 119 13.48 5.64 9.89
N GLU A 120 12.16 5.65 9.68
CA GLU A 120 11.20 4.82 10.43
C GLU A 120 11.18 3.36 9.98
N GLY A 121 11.54 3.08 8.72
CA GLY A 121 11.62 1.72 8.18
C GLY A 121 10.31 0.92 8.28
N ARG A 122 9.15 1.55 8.07
CA ARG A 122 7.86 0.87 8.16
C ARG A 122 7.83 -0.41 7.34
N GLY A 123 7.30 -1.48 7.96
CA GLY A 123 7.26 -2.81 7.38
C GLY A 123 8.61 -3.54 7.43
N ASN A 124 9.73 -2.83 7.62
CA ASN A 124 11.10 -3.39 7.70
C ASN A 124 11.34 -4.53 6.70
N GLN A 125 10.92 -4.33 5.45
CA GLN A 125 10.99 -5.34 4.40
C GLN A 125 12.41 -5.44 3.82
N PRO A 126 12.87 -6.64 3.41
CA PRO A 126 14.19 -6.83 2.81
C PRO A 126 14.32 -6.04 1.48
N PHE A 127 15.56 -5.75 1.08
CA PHE A 127 15.82 -4.99 -0.15
C PHE A 127 15.23 -5.67 -1.41
N TYR A 128 15.15 -7.00 -1.42
CA TYR A 128 14.62 -7.79 -2.54
C TYR A 128 13.08 -7.95 -2.52
N TYR A 129 12.38 -7.30 -1.61
CA TYR A 129 10.94 -7.45 -1.41
C TYR A 129 10.11 -7.30 -2.69
N TYR A 130 10.31 -6.21 -3.43
CA TYR A 130 9.58 -5.99 -4.68
C TYR A 130 9.95 -6.98 -5.78
N PHE A 131 11.15 -7.53 -5.77
CA PHE A 131 11.52 -8.58 -6.71
C PHE A 131 10.69 -9.85 -6.44
N VAL A 132 10.51 -10.22 -5.17
CA VAL A 132 9.66 -11.36 -4.79
C VAL A 132 8.21 -11.12 -5.21
N LEU A 133 7.63 -9.95 -4.86
CA LEU A 133 6.27 -9.65 -5.24
C LEU A 133 6.08 -9.60 -6.77
N SER A 134 6.98 -8.93 -7.48
CA SER A 134 6.89 -8.87 -8.95
C SER A 134 7.00 -10.24 -9.60
N SER A 135 7.81 -11.13 -9.05
CA SER A 135 7.96 -12.50 -9.56
C SER A 135 6.70 -13.35 -9.36
N ILE A 136 5.85 -13.01 -8.40
CA ILE A 136 4.61 -13.75 -8.12
C ILE A 136 3.43 -13.12 -8.87
N TYR A 137 3.27 -11.80 -8.78
CA TYR A 137 2.06 -11.13 -9.24
C TYR A 137 2.20 -10.45 -10.60
N GLU A 138 3.42 -10.07 -10.97
CA GLU A 138 3.73 -9.27 -12.16
C GLU A 138 4.76 -9.95 -13.07
N LEU A 139 4.84 -11.28 -13.01
CA LEU A 139 5.88 -12.08 -13.71
C LEU A 139 5.95 -11.78 -15.21
N ALA A 140 4.80 -11.61 -15.85
CA ALA A 140 4.73 -11.32 -17.28
C ALA A 140 5.46 -10.03 -17.66
N ILE A 141 5.08 -8.93 -17.02
CA ILE A 141 5.68 -7.62 -17.31
C ILE A 141 7.12 -7.53 -16.81
N LEU A 142 7.46 -8.23 -15.73
CA LEU A 142 8.84 -8.32 -15.24
C LEU A 142 9.75 -8.97 -16.32
N ILE A 143 9.39 -10.15 -16.81
CA ILE A 143 10.16 -10.85 -17.84
C ILE A 143 10.21 -10.04 -19.14
N LEU A 144 9.07 -9.57 -19.63
CA LEU A 144 9.00 -8.82 -20.87
C LEU A 144 9.78 -7.50 -20.80
N SER A 145 9.73 -6.79 -19.69
CA SER A 145 10.52 -5.55 -19.52
C SER A 145 12.02 -5.80 -19.47
N LEU A 146 12.47 -6.88 -18.80
CA LEU A 146 13.88 -7.27 -18.79
C LEU A 146 14.38 -7.65 -20.21
N ILE A 147 13.60 -8.45 -20.93
CA ILE A 147 13.91 -8.79 -22.34
C ILE A 147 13.94 -7.51 -23.20
N ALA A 148 12.98 -6.61 -23.01
CA ALA A 148 12.90 -5.35 -23.73
C ALA A 148 14.15 -4.48 -23.49
N ILE A 149 14.60 -4.34 -22.25
CA ILE A 149 15.81 -3.59 -21.90
C ILE A 149 17.02 -4.16 -22.67
N ILE A 150 17.22 -5.48 -22.60
CA ILE A 150 18.33 -6.14 -23.30
C ILE A 150 18.25 -5.94 -24.82
N TYR A 151 17.05 -6.16 -25.39
CA TYR A 151 16.79 -6.00 -26.81
C TYR A 151 17.09 -4.58 -27.31
N TYR A 152 16.50 -3.58 -26.64
CA TYR A 152 16.65 -2.20 -27.08
C TYR A 152 18.07 -1.65 -26.89
N ILE A 153 18.75 -2.01 -25.82
CA ILE A 153 20.13 -1.54 -25.57
C ILE A 153 21.13 -2.26 -26.46
N LYS A 154 21.11 -3.60 -26.48
CA LYS A 154 22.16 -4.40 -27.14
C LYS A 154 21.89 -4.67 -28.62
N ILE A 155 20.64 -4.93 -29.01
CA ILE A 155 20.31 -5.36 -30.37
C ILE A 155 19.91 -4.17 -31.21
N LYS A 156 18.91 -3.38 -30.79
CA LYS A 156 18.41 -2.23 -31.53
C LYS A 156 19.28 -0.98 -31.40
N LYS A 157 20.12 -0.92 -30.35
CA LYS A 157 21.04 0.21 -30.05
C LYS A 157 20.33 1.56 -30.11
N ILE A 158 19.26 1.72 -29.33
CA ILE A 158 18.46 2.94 -29.27
C ILE A 158 19.28 4.16 -28.86
N LYS A 159 18.89 5.32 -29.34
CA LYS A 159 19.52 6.61 -29.00
C LYS A 159 18.88 7.20 -27.74
N PRO A 160 19.62 8.02 -26.95
CA PRO A 160 19.08 8.69 -25.75
C PRO A 160 17.84 9.57 -26.00
N ASN A 161 17.62 10.02 -27.24
CA ASN A 161 16.48 10.85 -27.62
C ASN A 161 15.21 10.05 -27.97
N ASP A 162 15.27 8.73 -27.96
CA ASP A 162 14.13 7.88 -28.26
C ASP A 162 13.21 7.78 -27.04
N PHE A 163 11.90 7.77 -27.26
CA PHE A 163 10.91 7.54 -26.19
C PHE A 163 11.15 6.22 -25.45
N THR A 164 11.62 5.20 -26.15
CA THR A 164 12.00 3.90 -25.56
C THR A 164 13.11 4.04 -24.52
N PHE A 165 14.07 4.96 -24.75
CA PHE A 165 15.12 5.25 -23.76
C PHE A 165 14.52 5.83 -22.47
N PHE A 166 13.55 6.73 -22.59
CA PHE A 166 12.82 7.26 -21.44
C PHE A 166 12.09 6.15 -20.67
N LEU A 167 11.42 5.22 -21.35
CA LEU A 167 10.75 4.09 -20.69
C LEU A 167 11.74 3.20 -19.92
N ILE A 168 12.89 2.89 -20.51
CA ILE A 168 13.95 2.12 -19.84
C ILE A 168 14.48 2.89 -18.62
N PHE A 169 14.75 4.17 -18.79
CA PHE A 169 15.17 5.03 -17.68
C PHE A 169 14.13 5.00 -16.54
N TRP A 170 12.86 5.14 -16.87
CA TRP A 170 11.78 5.13 -15.88
C TRP A 170 11.69 3.78 -15.14
N VAL A 171 11.76 2.65 -15.84
CA VAL A 171 11.81 1.32 -15.20
C VAL A 171 12.99 1.24 -14.23
N ILE A 172 14.21 1.54 -14.71
CA ILE A 172 15.42 1.38 -13.88
C ILE A 172 15.39 2.31 -12.66
N THR A 173 15.02 3.58 -12.83
CA THR A 173 14.97 4.54 -11.72
C THR A 173 13.89 4.19 -10.71
N SER A 174 12.72 3.73 -11.15
CA SER A 174 11.67 3.26 -10.24
C SER A 174 12.17 2.07 -9.40
N TRP A 175 12.81 1.08 -10.00
CA TRP A 175 13.38 -0.05 -9.27
C TRP A 175 14.44 0.38 -8.26
N ILE A 176 15.34 1.28 -8.63
CA ILE A 176 16.38 1.80 -7.73
C ILE A 176 15.71 2.52 -6.54
N ILE A 177 14.81 3.47 -6.81
CA ILE A 177 14.17 4.28 -5.77
C ILE A 177 13.40 3.42 -4.77
N TYR A 178 12.52 2.52 -5.25
CA TYR A 178 11.70 1.70 -4.36
C TYR A 178 12.49 0.58 -3.66
N THR A 179 13.60 0.12 -4.24
CA THR A 179 14.51 -0.81 -3.56
C THR A 179 15.25 -0.14 -2.41
N LEU A 180 15.69 1.11 -2.60
CA LEU A 180 16.42 1.89 -1.59
C LEU A 180 15.52 2.49 -0.53
N ALA A 181 14.24 2.72 -0.84
CA ALA A 181 13.27 3.26 0.13
C ALA A 181 13.15 2.32 1.34
N SER A 182 13.18 2.88 2.54
CA SER A 182 13.05 2.11 3.79
C SER A 182 11.62 1.61 3.98
N GLU A 183 10.63 2.42 3.65
CA GLU A 183 9.24 2.00 3.66
C GLU A 183 8.92 1.17 2.42
N LYS A 184 8.52 -0.08 2.63
CA LYS A 184 8.14 -1.01 1.56
C LYS A 184 6.79 -1.62 1.87
N MET A 185 5.79 -1.24 1.07
CA MET A 185 4.41 -1.69 1.20
C MET A 185 3.93 -2.38 -0.07
N PRO A 186 3.03 -3.37 0.00
CA PRO A 186 2.59 -4.13 -1.18
C PRO A 186 2.00 -3.25 -2.28
N TRP A 187 1.21 -2.24 -1.92
CA TRP A 187 0.57 -1.33 -2.89
C TRP A 187 1.55 -0.43 -3.66
N LEU A 188 2.75 -0.22 -3.14
CA LEU A 188 3.78 0.55 -3.85
C LEU A 188 4.35 -0.22 -5.05
N LEU A 189 4.10 -1.54 -5.16
CA LEU A 189 4.41 -2.34 -6.33
C LEU A 189 3.82 -1.72 -7.61
N PHE A 190 2.66 -1.08 -7.53
CA PHE A 190 2.02 -0.40 -8.66
C PHE A 190 2.96 0.61 -9.36
N ASN A 191 3.78 1.33 -8.59
CA ASN A 191 4.71 2.32 -9.14
C ASN A 191 5.86 1.69 -9.95
N LEU A 192 6.18 0.41 -9.68
CA LEU A 192 7.12 -0.36 -10.49
C LEU A 192 6.43 -1.00 -11.70
N SER A 193 5.18 -1.45 -11.52
CA SER A 193 4.43 -2.13 -12.57
C SER A 193 4.10 -1.21 -13.74
N VAL A 194 3.69 0.03 -13.48
CA VAL A 194 3.32 1.00 -14.52
C VAL A 194 4.40 1.19 -15.59
N PRO A 195 5.65 1.57 -15.27
CA PRO A 195 6.68 1.72 -16.30
C PRO A 195 7.03 0.40 -16.99
N MET A 196 6.98 -0.74 -16.29
CA MET A 196 7.17 -2.06 -16.88
C MET A 196 6.08 -2.39 -17.89
N ILE A 197 4.81 -2.06 -17.62
CA ILE A 197 3.68 -2.24 -18.54
C ILE A 197 3.91 -1.47 -19.84
N PHE A 198 4.27 -0.18 -19.74
CA PHE A 198 4.54 0.64 -20.92
C PHE A 198 5.70 0.12 -21.76
N LEU A 199 6.81 -0.25 -21.12
CA LEU A 199 7.96 -0.80 -21.81
C LEU A 199 7.66 -2.15 -22.47
N SER A 200 6.97 -3.05 -21.76
CA SER A 200 6.55 -4.35 -22.26
C SER A 200 5.56 -4.24 -23.42
N GLY A 201 4.57 -3.35 -23.30
CA GLY A 201 3.61 -3.09 -24.37
C GLY A 201 4.28 -2.54 -25.63
N LYS A 202 5.24 -1.62 -25.48
CA LYS A 202 6.05 -1.12 -26.60
C LYS A 202 6.86 -2.25 -27.24
N PHE A 203 7.51 -3.08 -26.45
CA PHE A 203 8.30 -4.22 -26.95
C PHE A 203 7.44 -5.24 -27.69
N LEU A 204 6.27 -5.59 -27.13
CA LEU A 204 5.34 -6.51 -27.79
C LEU A 204 4.83 -5.93 -29.10
N GLY A 205 4.46 -4.66 -29.16
CA GLY A 205 4.02 -3.99 -30.40
C GLY A 205 5.11 -4.02 -31.48
N ASP A 206 6.34 -3.66 -31.14
CA ASP A 206 7.48 -3.70 -32.10
C ASP A 206 7.77 -5.15 -32.55
N THR A 207 7.68 -6.12 -31.66
CA THR A 207 7.91 -7.54 -31.94
C THR A 207 6.84 -8.11 -32.86
N LEU A 208 5.57 -7.89 -32.55
CA LEU A 208 4.45 -8.37 -33.37
C LEU A 208 4.46 -7.76 -34.77
N THR A 209 4.77 -6.46 -34.89
CA THR A 209 4.92 -5.80 -36.18
C THR A 209 6.08 -6.42 -37.00
N SER A 210 7.22 -6.65 -36.35
CA SER A 210 8.38 -7.29 -37.00
C SER A 210 8.09 -8.74 -37.43
N LEU A 211 7.38 -9.50 -36.62
CA LEU A 211 6.97 -10.86 -36.90
C LEU A 211 5.98 -10.93 -38.07
N SER A 212 5.02 -10.03 -38.11
CA SER A 212 4.06 -9.95 -39.22
C SER A 212 4.72 -9.67 -40.56
N LEU A 213 5.80 -8.87 -40.58
CA LEU A 213 6.49 -8.45 -41.80
C LEU A 213 7.58 -9.44 -42.29
N LYS A 214 8.25 -10.16 -41.38
CA LYS A 214 9.48 -10.92 -41.69
C LYS A 214 9.54 -12.34 -41.13
N GLY A 215 8.59 -12.73 -40.26
CA GLY A 215 8.65 -14.01 -39.57
C GLY A 215 8.14 -15.18 -40.39
N THR A 216 8.78 -16.36 -40.26
CA THR A 216 8.20 -17.62 -40.72
C THR A 216 7.02 -18.02 -39.84
N LEU A 217 6.02 -18.72 -40.40
CA LEU A 217 4.84 -19.18 -39.65
C LEU A 217 5.21 -19.95 -38.36
N LYS A 218 6.25 -20.79 -38.42
CA LYS A 218 6.74 -21.55 -37.26
C LYS A 218 7.25 -20.63 -36.14
N TYR A 219 8.05 -19.62 -36.49
CA TYR A 219 8.59 -18.68 -35.52
C TYR A 219 7.48 -17.80 -34.91
N GLN A 220 6.55 -17.33 -35.73
CA GLN A 220 5.38 -16.59 -35.25
C GLN A 220 4.57 -17.42 -34.24
N SER A 221 4.31 -18.69 -34.54
CA SER A 221 3.55 -19.58 -33.64
C SER A 221 4.25 -19.79 -32.31
N ILE A 222 5.58 -20.00 -32.30
CA ILE A 222 6.35 -20.17 -31.06
C ILE A 222 6.26 -18.91 -30.16
N VAL A 223 6.48 -17.73 -30.75
CA VAL A 223 6.45 -16.47 -29.99
C VAL A 223 5.04 -16.19 -29.46
N LEU A 224 4.01 -16.35 -30.29
CA LEU A 224 2.62 -16.17 -29.88
C LEU A 224 2.20 -17.16 -28.79
N SER A 225 2.59 -18.42 -28.89
CA SER A 225 2.35 -19.43 -27.84
C SER A 225 3.01 -19.05 -26.52
N GLY A 226 4.26 -18.59 -26.55
CA GLY A 226 4.96 -18.11 -25.35
C GLY A 226 4.27 -16.92 -24.70
N ILE A 227 3.87 -15.92 -25.49
CA ILE A 227 3.12 -14.76 -24.99
C ILE A 227 1.77 -15.21 -24.41
N SER A 228 1.06 -16.12 -25.10
CA SER A 228 -0.25 -16.61 -24.62
C SER A 228 -0.13 -17.35 -23.30
N LEU A 229 0.87 -18.20 -23.12
CA LEU A 229 1.10 -18.90 -21.84
C LEU A 229 1.35 -17.92 -20.68
N ILE A 230 2.17 -16.90 -20.91
CA ILE A 230 2.44 -15.87 -19.92
C ILE A 230 1.17 -15.09 -19.57
N LEU A 231 0.34 -14.74 -20.57
CA LEU A 231 -0.93 -14.05 -20.34
C LEU A 231 -1.93 -14.91 -19.59
N ILE A 232 -2.04 -16.20 -19.93
CA ILE A 232 -2.91 -17.14 -19.21
C ILE A 232 -2.49 -17.25 -17.74
N PHE A 233 -1.20 -17.36 -17.48
CA PHE A 233 -0.69 -17.37 -16.11
C PHE A 233 -1.05 -16.07 -15.36
N ASN A 234 -0.86 -14.91 -15.98
CA ASN A 234 -1.21 -13.62 -15.38
C ASN A 234 -2.72 -13.51 -15.10
N LEU A 235 -3.57 -13.96 -16.01
CA LEU A 235 -5.03 -13.99 -15.83
C LEU A 235 -5.41 -14.90 -14.66
N TRP A 236 -4.77 -16.06 -14.53
CA TRP A 236 -4.97 -16.95 -13.40
C TRP A 236 -4.59 -16.28 -12.07
N VAL A 237 -3.41 -15.67 -11.98
CA VAL A 237 -2.97 -14.95 -10.78
C VAL A 237 -3.93 -13.82 -10.44
N THR A 238 -4.35 -13.04 -11.45
CA THR A 238 -5.32 -11.95 -11.28
C THR A 238 -6.66 -12.46 -10.74
N TYR A 239 -7.17 -13.55 -11.30
CA TYR A 239 -8.43 -14.16 -10.82
C TYR A 239 -8.30 -14.67 -9.39
N ARG A 240 -7.22 -15.38 -9.08
CA ARG A 240 -6.95 -15.92 -7.74
C ARG A 240 -6.88 -14.82 -6.68
N VAL A 241 -6.11 -13.76 -6.94
CA VAL A 241 -5.92 -12.65 -6.01
C VAL A 241 -7.21 -11.87 -5.77
N ASN A 242 -7.99 -11.62 -6.81
CA ASN A 242 -9.16 -10.75 -6.70
C ASN A 242 -10.45 -11.49 -6.29
N PHE A 243 -10.58 -12.79 -6.59
CA PHE A 243 -11.85 -13.50 -6.41
C PHE A 243 -11.76 -14.72 -5.48
N ILE A 244 -10.57 -15.31 -5.30
CA ILE A 244 -10.41 -16.48 -4.42
C ILE A 244 -9.83 -16.06 -3.05
N ASN A 245 -8.76 -15.25 -3.05
CA ASN A 245 -8.02 -14.90 -1.86
C ASN A 245 -7.98 -13.38 -1.62
N SER A 246 -9.05 -12.65 -1.97
CA SER A 246 -9.05 -11.18 -1.94
C SER A 246 -8.78 -10.57 -0.56
N ASP A 247 -9.15 -11.28 0.49
CA ASP A 247 -9.04 -10.86 1.90
C ASP A 247 -8.40 -11.93 2.80
N ILE A 248 -7.96 -13.03 2.21
CA ILE A 248 -7.34 -14.15 2.94
C ILE A 248 -5.81 -14.00 2.87
N PRO A 249 -5.08 -14.02 4.00
CA PRO A 249 -3.63 -13.81 4.03
C PRO A 249 -2.82 -15.04 3.55
N ARG A 250 -3.27 -15.65 2.47
CA ARG A 250 -2.53 -16.58 1.61
C ARG A 250 -1.76 -15.87 0.51
N GLU A 251 -2.13 -14.62 0.25
CA GLU A 251 -1.45 -13.77 -0.73
C GLU A 251 -0.52 -12.78 -0.03
N MET A 252 0.69 -12.60 -0.55
CA MET A 252 1.67 -11.65 -0.01
C MET A 252 1.22 -10.19 -0.11
N LEU A 253 0.21 -9.90 -0.93
CA LEU A 253 -0.39 -8.57 -1.03
C LEU A 253 -1.24 -8.21 0.19
N ILE A 254 -1.61 -9.18 1.02
CA ILE A 254 -2.37 -8.97 2.25
C ILE A 254 -1.41 -8.56 3.36
N TYR A 255 -1.25 -7.26 3.55
CA TYR A 255 -0.37 -6.69 4.56
C TYR A 255 -1.00 -6.70 5.95
N THR A 256 -2.17 -6.09 6.09
CA THR A 256 -3.01 -6.14 7.29
C THR A 256 -4.44 -5.94 6.82
N GLN A 257 -5.23 -6.99 6.95
CA GLN A 257 -6.60 -7.03 6.43
C GLN A 257 -7.56 -7.37 7.56
N THR A 258 -8.74 -6.73 7.55
CA THR A 258 -9.86 -7.14 8.39
C THR A 258 -10.30 -8.56 7.99
N SER A 259 -10.50 -9.43 8.97
CA SER A 259 -11.04 -10.78 8.70
C SER A 259 -12.50 -10.70 8.22
N PRO A 260 -12.91 -11.55 7.27
CA PRO A 260 -14.32 -11.70 6.87
C PRO A 260 -15.26 -12.02 8.02
N ASP A 261 -14.74 -12.63 9.09
CA ASP A 261 -15.52 -13.02 10.28
C ASP A 261 -16.22 -11.81 10.91
N LEU A 262 -15.59 -10.61 10.86
CA LEU A 262 -16.20 -9.40 11.41
C LEU A 262 -17.49 -9.04 10.69
N LYS A 263 -17.53 -9.20 9.38
CA LYS A 263 -18.74 -8.96 8.59
C LYS A 263 -19.84 -9.95 8.96
N SER A 264 -19.50 -11.23 9.06
CA SER A 264 -20.44 -12.29 9.45
C SER A 264 -20.99 -12.07 10.86
N ILE A 265 -20.14 -11.71 11.82
CA ILE A 265 -20.55 -11.38 13.19
C ILE A 265 -21.45 -10.15 13.20
N SER A 266 -21.08 -9.09 12.47
CA SER A 266 -21.89 -7.87 12.44
C SER A 266 -23.24 -8.09 11.79
N ASP A 267 -23.33 -8.91 10.74
CA ASP A 267 -24.58 -9.24 10.08
C ASP A 267 -25.47 -10.05 11.02
N ALA A 268 -24.92 -11.00 11.75
CA ALA A 268 -25.65 -11.76 12.76
C ALA A 268 -26.18 -10.86 13.89
N ILE A 269 -25.37 -9.93 14.40
CA ILE A 269 -25.79 -8.94 15.40
C ILE A 269 -26.91 -8.06 14.84
N ASN A 270 -26.79 -7.59 13.61
CA ASN A 270 -27.79 -6.69 12.99
C ASN A 270 -29.12 -7.41 12.67
N ILE A 271 -29.07 -8.70 12.28
CA ILE A 271 -30.26 -9.52 12.01
C ILE A 271 -30.99 -9.83 13.32
N TYR A 272 -30.26 -10.02 14.38
CA TYR A 272 -30.77 -10.38 15.69
C TYR A 272 -31.28 -9.12 16.45
N GLN A 273 -32.26 -8.42 15.87
CA GLN A 273 -33.06 -7.46 16.62
C GLN A 273 -33.98 -8.26 17.54
N ASN A 274 -33.75 -8.07 18.85
CA ASN A 274 -34.58 -8.67 19.90
C ASN A 274 -36.07 -8.59 19.54
N PRO A 275 -36.86 -9.68 19.71
CA PRO A 275 -38.31 -9.67 19.47
C PRO A 275 -39.08 -8.56 20.17
N SER A 276 -38.50 -7.97 21.22
CA SER A 276 -39.05 -6.83 21.99
C SER A 276 -38.66 -5.46 21.40
N ASN A 277 -38.07 -5.37 20.22
CA ASN A 277 -37.62 -4.12 19.59
C ASN A 277 -36.59 -3.32 20.43
N LYS A 278 -35.89 -3.97 21.35
CA LYS A 278 -34.88 -3.35 22.21
C LYS A 278 -33.52 -3.54 21.54
N GLN A 279 -32.83 -2.44 21.30
CA GLN A 279 -31.46 -2.49 20.79
C GLN A 279 -30.52 -3.21 21.78
N GLN A 280 -29.60 -4.00 21.27
CA GLN A 280 -28.63 -4.76 22.04
C GLN A 280 -27.58 -3.85 22.67
N ASN A 281 -27.22 -4.10 23.92
CA ASN A 281 -26.11 -3.45 24.59
C ASN A 281 -24.81 -4.17 24.25
N ILE A 282 -23.95 -3.52 23.49
CA ILE A 282 -22.70 -4.10 22.97
C ILE A 282 -21.52 -3.39 23.57
N LEU A 283 -20.52 -4.12 24.05
CA LEU A 283 -19.23 -3.57 24.43
C LEU A 283 -18.18 -4.01 23.43
N ILE A 284 -17.41 -3.04 22.93
CA ILE A 284 -16.28 -3.28 22.02
C ILE A 284 -15.01 -2.74 22.67
N ASP A 285 -14.05 -3.63 22.89
CA ASP A 285 -12.72 -3.26 23.35
C ASP A 285 -11.95 -2.52 22.24
N THR A 286 -11.53 -1.30 22.53
CA THR A 286 -10.84 -0.45 21.54
C THR A 286 -9.32 -0.61 21.56
N THR A 287 -8.79 -1.54 22.34
CA THR A 287 -7.36 -1.85 22.39
C THR A 287 -6.82 -2.13 20.99
N SER A 288 -5.62 -1.67 20.69
CA SER A 288 -4.98 -1.83 19.37
C SER A 288 -5.78 -1.25 18.18
N GLY A 289 -6.71 -0.34 18.45
CA GLY A 289 -7.55 0.25 17.39
C GLY A 289 -8.68 -0.64 16.90
N PHE A 290 -9.11 -1.63 17.70
CA PHE A 290 -10.23 -2.52 17.37
C PHE A 290 -11.58 -1.81 17.23
N VAL A 291 -11.67 -0.53 17.50
CA VAL A 291 -12.85 0.28 17.19
C VAL A 291 -13.23 0.21 15.70
N TRP A 292 -12.24 0.08 14.81
CA TRP A 292 -12.44 -0.11 13.38
C TRP A 292 -12.32 -1.60 13.02
N PRO A 293 -13.25 -2.14 12.19
CA PRO A 293 -14.30 -1.45 11.43
C PRO A 293 -15.69 -1.47 12.11
N TRP A 294 -15.81 -1.83 13.39
CA TRP A 294 -17.09 -1.98 14.07
C TRP A 294 -17.95 -0.71 14.03
N VAL A 295 -17.34 0.47 14.15
CA VAL A 295 -18.04 1.77 14.01
C VAL A 295 -18.82 1.84 12.70
N TRP A 296 -18.29 1.25 11.63
CA TRP A 296 -18.97 1.23 10.34
C TRP A 296 -20.01 0.11 10.25
N TYR A 297 -19.67 -1.09 10.64
CA TYR A 297 -20.58 -2.24 10.52
C TYR A 297 -21.79 -2.15 11.43
N LEU A 298 -21.64 -1.61 12.62
CA LEU A 298 -22.70 -1.46 13.64
C LEU A 298 -23.23 -0.03 13.75
N ARG A 299 -23.01 0.83 12.77
CA ARG A 299 -23.37 2.26 12.79
C ARG A 299 -24.84 2.56 13.06
N ASN A 300 -25.74 1.61 12.86
CA ASN A 300 -27.18 1.74 13.10
C ASN A 300 -27.60 1.34 14.52
N ASN A 301 -26.67 0.85 15.35
CA ASN A 301 -26.92 0.51 16.74
C ASN A 301 -26.41 1.66 17.63
N GLU A 302 -27.31 2.25 18.42
CA GLU A 302 -27.01 3.39 19.31
C GLU A 302 -26.46 2.93 20.67
N ASN A 303 -26.60 1.64 21.05
CA ASN A 303 -26.23 1.12 22.35
C ASN A 303 -24.87 0.42 22.33
N ILE A 304 -23.87 1.02 21.70
CA ILE A 304 -22.52 0.48 21.66
C ILE A 304 -21.60 1.27 22.60
N LEU A 305 -20.97 0.55 23.51
CA LEU A 305 -19.94 1.09 24.37
C LEU A 305 -18.55 0.75 23.81
N TYR A 306 -17.84 1.75 23.35
CA TYR A 306 -16.44 1.66 22.92
C TYR A 306 -15.54 1.97 24.12
N GLN A 307 -14.82 0.97 24.63
CA GLN A 307 -14.02 1.12 25.85
C GLN A 307 -12.64 0.48 25.69
N ASN A 308 -11.60 1.19 26.13
CA ASN A 308 -10.24 0.63 26.16
C ASN A 308 -10.05 -0.17 27.47
N LEU A 309 -10.11 -1.48 27.35
CA LEU A 309 -9.96 -2.38 28.51
C LEU A 309 -8.51 -2.52 28.98
N THR A 310 -7.55 -1.97 28.28
CA THR A 310 -6.17 -1.90 28.78
C THR A 310 -6.08 -1.00 30.02
N SER A 311 -6.81 0.12 30.01
CA SER A 311 -6.76 1.15 31.03
C SER A 311 -7.97 1.22 31.97
N GLN A 312 -9.09 0.59 31.57
CA GLN A 312 -10.36 0.71 32.31
C GLN A 312 -11.02 -0.65 32.50
N PRO A 313 -11.61 -0.96 33.66
CA PRO A 313 -12.42 -2.17 33.85
C PRO A 313 -13.75 -2.02 33.11
N ILE A 314 -14.46 -3.15 32.91
CA ILE A 314 -15.81 -3.13 32.30
C ILE A 314 -16.76 -2.34 33.19
N ALA A 315 -17.28 -1.25 32.66
CA ALA A 315 -18.09 -0.27 33.45
C ALA A 315 -19.57 -0.67 33.55
N GLN A 316 -20.08 -1.50 32.66
CA GLN A 316 -21.51 -1.83 32.58
C GLN A 316 -21.73 -3.33 32.83
N SER A 317 -22.77 -3.66 33.62
CA SER A 317 -23.05 -5.04 34.05
C SER A 317 -24.08 -5.79 33.18
N ASP A 318 -24.89 -5.07 32.39
CA ASP A 318 -25.95 -5.69 31.57
C ASP A 318 -25.65 -5.45 30.09
N LEU A 319 -24.74 -6.29 29.58
CA LEU A 319 -24.29 -6.31 28.20
C LEU A 319 -24.80 -7.59 27.54
N ASP A 320 -25.25 -7.49 26.30
CA ASP A 320 -25.74 -8.64 25.52
C ASP A 320 -24.60 -9.29 24.73
N VAL A 321 -23.69 -8.46 24.21
CA VAL A 321 -22.53 -8.87 23.42
C VAL A 321 -21.27 -8.17 23.89
N LEU A 322 -20.16 -8.94 24.04
CA LEU A 322 -18.84 -8.36 24.30
C LEU A 322 -17.86 -8.82 23.25
N ILE A 323 -17.11 -7.88 22.69
CA ILE A 323 -16.00 -8.12 21.76
C ILE A 323 -14.73 -7.66 22.44
N ILE A 324 -13.91 -8.59 22.88
CA ILE A 324 -12.75 -8.36 23.75
C ILE A 324 -11.47 -8.70 23.00
N HIS A 325 -10.49 -7.79 23.03
CA HIS A 325 -9.16 -8.05 22.51
C HIS A 325 -8.47 -9.18 23.28
N SER A 326 -7.78 -10.09 22.61
CA SER A 326 -7.15 -11.28 23.21
C SER A 326 -6.26 -10.99 24.41
N THR A 327 -5.55 -9.85 24.43
CA THR A 327 -4.69 -9.46 25.55
C THR A 327 -5.45 -9.08 26.82
N ASN A 328 -6.74 -8.74 26.70
CA ASN A 328 -7.57 -8.29 27.83
C ASN A 328 -8.52 -9.37 28.36
N ILE A 329 -8.48 -10.57 27.80
CA ILE A 329 -9.38 -11.66 28.21
C ILE A 329 -9.29 -11.96 29.72
N SER A 330 -8.09 -11.91 30.30
CA SER A 330 -7.86 -12.14 31.72
C SER A 330 -8.45 -11.07 32.64
N LYS A 331 -8.83 -9.92 32.08
CA LYS A 331 -9.45 -8.80 32.82
C LYS A 331 -10.96 -8.90 32.88
N VAL A 332 -11.56 -9.83 32.13
CA VAL A 332 -13.01 -10.06 32.16
C VAL A 332 -13.35 -10.82 33.44
N PRO A 333 -14.17 -10.25 34.34
CA PRO A 333 -14.52 -10.93 35.58
C PRO A 333 -15.23 -12.27 35.33
N SER A 334 -14.88 -13.27 36.12
CA SER A 334 -15.49 -14.61 36.02
C SER A 334 -17.02 -14.62 36.28
N GLU A 335 -17.50 -13.62 37.02
CA GLU A 335 -18.94 -13.43 37.25
C GLU A 335 -19.68 -13.01 35.98
N ILE A 336 -18.98 -12.24 35.12
CA ILE A 336 -19.52 -11.85 33.81
C ILE A 336 -19.48 -13.06 32.88
N THR A 337 -18.38 -13.79 32.80
CA THR A 337 -18.24 -14.91 31.85
C THR A 337 -19.26 -16.05 32.12
N LYS A 338 -19.69 -16.27 33.36
CA LYS A 338 -20.71 -17.27 33.72
C LYS A 338 -22.10 -17.01 33.11
N LYS A 339 -22.37 -15.77 32.69
CA LYS A 339 -23.64 -15.36 32.07
C LYS A 339 -23.65 -15.51 30.56
N TYR A 340 -22.52 -15.88 29.97
CA TYR A 340 -22.32 -15.93 28.52
C TYR A 340 -22.05 -17.37 28.07
N HIS A 341 -22.32 -17.65 26.81
CA HIS A 341 -21.87 -18.86 26.16
C HIS A 341 -20.33 -18.92 26.11
N GLU A 342 -19.78 -20.09 25.81
CA GLU A 342 -18.37 -20.24 25.55
C GLU A 342 -17.92 -19.25 24.47
N PRO A 343 -16.86 -18.45 24.69
CA PRO A 343 -16.47 -17.41 23.77
C PRO A 343 -15.98 -17.99 22.43
N ILE A 344 -16.39 -17.34 21.35
CA ILE A 344 -15.90 -17.62 20.01
C ILE A 344 -14.64 -16.80 19.78
N ILE A 345 -13.55 -17.49 19.44
CA ILE A 345 -12.28 -16.84 19.09
C ILE A 345 -12.26 -16.63 17.59
N PHE A 346 -11.98 -15.40 17.16
CA PHE A 346 -11.88 -15.08 15.75
C PHE A 346 -10.76 -14.07 15.51
N PRO A 347 -10.09 -14.11 14.31
CA PRO A 347 -9.13 -13.10 13.95
C PRO A 347 -9.86 -11.78 13.66
N HIS A 348 -9.52 -10.72 14.37
CA HIS A 348 -10.05 -9.40 14.10
C HIS A 348 -9.38 -8.79 12.87
N ARG A 349 -8.07 -8.91 12.80
CA ARG A 349 -7.25 -8.61 11.63
C ARG A 349 -6.14 -9.63 11.49
N TRP A 350 -5.74 -9.88 10.26
CA TRP A 350 -4.73 -10.86 9.93
C TRP A 350 -3.82 -10.39 8.82
N TRP A 351 -2.68 -11.06 8.64
CA TRP A 351 -1.69 -10.70 7.63
C TRP A 351 -0.89 -11.92 7.18
N PHE A 352 -0.31 -11.77 5.99
CA PHE A 352 0.57 -12.81 5.43
C PHE A 352 1.80 -13.02 6.34
N PRO A 353 2.21 -14.29 6.60
CA PRO A 353 3.36 -14.58 7.45
C PRO A 353 4.66 -14.19 6.74
N GLU A 354 5.20 -13.03 7.05
CA GLU A 354 6.39 -12.44 6.42
C GLU A 354 7.66 -13.26 6.63
N SER A 355 7.71 -14.12 7.67
CA SER A 355 8.81 -15.08 7.88
C SER A 355 9.03 -16.02 6.69
N THR A 356 8.02 -16.20 5.84
CA THR A 356 8.09 -17.03 4.64
C THR A 356 9.12 -16.51 3.63
N TYR A 357 9.30 -15.19 3.52
CA TYR A 357 10.20 -14.58 2.53
C TYR A 357 11.30 -13.70 3.12
N ARG A 358 11.23 -13.29 4.40
CA ARG A 358 12.21 -12.36 5.00
C ARG A 358 13.63 -12.91 5.03
N ASN A 359 13.79 -14.22 5.13
CA ASN A 359 15.09 -14.91 5.29
C ASN A 359 15.49 -15.72 4.05
N LEU A 360 15.07 -15.28 2.85
CA LEU A 360 15.46 -15.97 1.62
C LEU A 360 16.97 -15.87 1.40
N ASN A 361 17.64 -17.04 1.37
CA ASN A 361 19.03 -17.15 0.95
C ASN A 361 19.08 -17.76 -0.44
N PHE A 362 19.99 -17.29 -1.28
CA PHE A 362 20.15 -17.77 -2.65
C PHE A 362 20.37 -19.29 -2.74
N GLN A 363 21.10 -19.87 -1.79
CA GLN A 363 21.28 -21.33 -1.70
C GLN A 363 19.98 -22.08 -1.44
N MET A 364 19.07 -21.48 -0.68
CA MET A 364 17.76 -22.06 -0.40
C MET A 364 16.85 -22.11 -1.63
N ILE A 365 16.98 -21.15 -2.55
CA ILE A 365 16.17 -21.10 -3.77
C ILE A 365 16.53 -22.23 -4.74
N LEU A 366 17.77 -22.71 -4.69
CA LEU A 366 18.27 -23.77 -5.58
C LEU A 366 17.93 -25.19 -5.08
N GLU A 367 17.39 -25.35 -3.87
CA GLU A 367 16.98 -26.66 -3.38
C GLU A 367 15.74 -27.16 -4.14
N PRO A 368 15.77 -28.36 -4.75
CA PRO A 368 14.66 -28.88 -5.57
C PRO A 368 13.32 -28.90 -4.85
N GLN A 369 13.31 -29.27 -3.57
CA GLN A 369 12.10 -29.31 -2.76
C GLN A 369 11.48 -27.92 -2.54
N LYS A 370 12.29 -26.87 -2.46
CA LYS A 370 11.83 -25.48 -2.30
C LYS A 370 11.34 -24.92 -3.63
N ILE A 371 11.95 -25.33 -4.73
CA ILE A 371 11.45 -24.99 -6.07
C ILE A 371 10.04 -25.56 -6.25
N ILE A 372 9.81 -26.81 -5.88
CA ILE A 372 8.48 -27.43 -5.96
C ILE A 372 7.47 -26.67 -5.10
N LYS A 373 7.82 -26.33 -3.86
CA LYS A 373 6.96 -25.53 -2.97
C LYS A 373 6.69 -24.12 -3.53
N LEU A 374 7.67 -23.50 -4.17
CA LEU A 374 7.46 -22.21 -4.84
C LEU A 374 6.48 -22.34 -6.01
N PHE A 375 6.58 -23.37 -6.83
CA PHE A 375 5.60 -23.63 -7.88
C PHE A 375 4.21 -23.91 -7.34
N ASP A 376 4.10 -24.70 -6.27
CA ASP A 376 2.83 -24.99 -5.60
C ASP A 376 2.21 -23.71 -5.03
N TYR A 377 3.03 -22.83 -4.44
CA TYR A 377 2.57 -21.52 -4.02
C TYR A 377 2.14 -20.61 -5.19
N LEU A 378 2.92 -20.56 -6.27
CA LEU A 378 2.62 -19.75 -7.45
C LEU A 378 1.29 -20.13 -8.11
N ILE A 379 0.96 -21.41 -8.12
CA ILE A 379 -0.24 -21.92 -8.80
C ILE A 379 -1.43 -21.99 -7.84
N PHE A 380 -1.24 -22.52 -6.63
CA PHE A 380 -2.32 -22.87 -5.70
C PHE A 380 -2.31 -22.12 -4.37
N THR A 381 -1.31 -21.26 -4.12
CA THR A 381 -1.05 -20.61 -2.81
C THR A 381 -0.90 -21.60 -1.64
N ASN A 382 -0.55 -22.84 -1.93
CA ASN A 382 -0.21 -23.85 -0.94
C ASN A 382 1.26 -23.73 -0.50
N GLY A 383 1.65 -24.42 0.55
CA GLY A 383 3.06 -24.50 0.96
C GLY A 383 3.53 -23.34 1.85
N ILE A 384 2.61 -22.47 2.31
CA ILE A 384 2.93 -21.53 3.39
C ILE A 384 3.18 -22.35 4.65
N SER A 385 4.45 -22.43 5.05
CA SER A 385 4.89 -23.21 6.20
C SER A 385 4.69 -22.50 7.55
N SER A 386 4.43 -21.20 7.52
CA SER A 386 4.29 -20.37 8.72
C SER A 386 2.83 -20.14 9.07
N LYS A 387 2.53 -20.07 10.36
CA LYS A 387 1.19 -19.72 10.83
C LYS A 387 0.84 -18.31 10.36
N ILE A 388 -0.37 -18.12 9.84
CA ILE A 388 -0.93 -16.81 9.50
C ILE A 388 -0.85 -15.90 10.73
N GLY A 389 -0.36 -14.69 10.54
CA GLY A 389 -0.34 -13.68 11.60
C GLY A 389 -1.75 -13.13 11.84
N SER A 390 -2.15 -13.01 13.09
CA SER A 390 -3.45 -12.44 13.46
C SER A 390 -3.38 -11.69 14.79
N GLU A 391 -4.27 -10.72 14.94
CA GLU A 391 -4.71 -10.22 16.24
C GLU A 391 -6.14 -10.70 16.44
N ASP A 392 -6.31 -11.50 17.49
CA ASP A 392 -7.56 -12.21 17.74
C ASP A 392 -8.44 -11.45 18.74
N ALA A 393 -9.75 -11.61 18.59
CA ALA A 393 -10.77 -11.15 19.52
C ALA A 393 -11.60 -12.33 20.04
N TYR A 394 -12.21 -12.12 21.19
CA TYR A 394 -13.15 -13.04 21.82
C TYR A 394 -14.54 -12.43 21.77
N LEU A 395 -15.47 -13.13 21.16
CA LEU A 395 -16.89 -12.79 21.13
C LEU A 395 -17.61 -13.53 22.24
N PHE A 396 -18.16 -12.79 23.18
CA PHE A 396 -19.06 -13.31 24.22
C PHE A 396 -20.49 -12.93 23.91
N ILE A 397 -21.40 -13.86 24.03
CA ILE A 397 -22.82 -13.71 23.77
C ILE A 397 -23.58 -14.22 24.96
N LYS A 398 -24.49 -13.40 25.48
CA LYS A 398 -25.27 -13.73 26.69
C LYS A 398 -26.09 -14.99 26.49
N SER A 399 -26.14 -15.85 27.50
CA SER A 399 -26.77 -17.19 27.42
C SER A 399 -28.27 -17.17 27.14
N ASP A 400 -28.94 -16.04 27.40
CA ASP A 400 -30.36 -15.85 27.12
C ASP A 400 -30.66 -15.55 25.63
N PHE A 401 -29.60 -15.53 24.80
CA PHE A 401 -29.67 -15.30 23.35
C PHE A 401 -29.79 -16.67 22.62
N PRO A 402 -30.98 -17.08 22.15
CA PRO A 402 -31.24 -18.45 21.75
C PRO A 402 -30.58 -18.92 20.45
N ASP A 403 -30.27 -18.06 19.49
CA ASP A 403 -30.00 -18.50 18.12
C ASP A 403 -28.59 -18.25 17.58
N LEU A 404 -27.65 -17.74 18.39
CA LEU A 404 -26.29 -17.50 17.93
C LEU A 404 -25.42 -18.77 17.79
N LYS A 405 -25.98 -19.97 18.04
CA LYS A 405 -25.36 -21.23 17.60
C LYS A 405 -25.13 -21.28 16.08
N MET A 406 -25.97 -20.60 15.29
CA MET A 406 -25.76 -20.48 13.83
C MET A 406 -24.48 -19.72 13.48
N ILE A 407 -24.02 -18.80 14.34
CA ILE A 407 -22.74 -18.11 14.12
C ILE A 407 -21.58 -19.10 14.30
N SER A 408 -21.60 -19.90 15.37
CA SER A 408 -20.53 -20.86 15.66
C SER A 408 -20.42 -22.00 14.61
N GLU A 409 -21.50 -22.34 13.92
CA GLU A 409 -21.49 -23.35 12.87
C GLU A 409 -20.96 -22.83 11.54
N ASN A 410 -21.05 -21.54 11.28
CA ASN A 410 -20.50 -20.88 10.08
C ASN A 410 -19.01 -20.53 10.20
N PHE A 411 -18.40 -20.66 11.39
CA PHE A 411 -16.97 -20.38 11.65
C PHE A 411 -16.09 -21.65 11.64
N LYS A 412 -16.64 -22.80 11.23
CA LYS A 412 -15.86 -24.01 10.95
C LYS A 412 -15.62 -24.13 9.43
#